data_2494630dc15607684f71a25a5b06aba6
#
_entry.id   2494630dc15607684f71a25a5b06aba6
#
_cell.length_a   1.000
_cell.length_b   1.000
_cell.length_c   1.000
_cell.angle_alpha   90.00
_cell.angle_beta   90.00
_cell.angle_gamma   90.00
#
_symmetry.space_group_name_H-M   'P 1'
#
loop_
_entity.id
_entity.type
_entity.pdbx_description
1 polymer ?
#
loop_
_entity_poly.entity_id
_entity_poly.type
_entity_poly.pdbx_seq_one_letter_code
_entity_poly.pdbx_strand_id
1 'polypeptide(L)'
;MQIIYKAGLNIWVVNFFNNYLINRKTNYLWNNFSSPIFNINVGVGQKSALSPILSALYLLPFLYILEKCLKNLKVPVSIISFIDDGLFISQNKSFEISNSCLFCSYNVMTNLLNKFGLVVEYSKTEVFHFSRSHGPFNPSPLNLSLLDGPTLTPKNSWKYLGFIFNRKLTFYQHIDFYSNRALLLVKCMKLLGNSLHGIISLQKHLLYRCCILSITLYGFQL
;
A
#
# COMPACT_ATOMS: atom_id res chain seq x y z
N MET A 1 -1.54 22.77 5.82
CA MET A 1 -0.47 23.77 5.99
C MET A 1 0.07 23.86 7.42
N GLN A 2 -0.75 23.94 8.45
CA GLN A 2 -0.30 23.96 9.86
C GLN A 2 0.59 22.76 10.25
N ILE A 3 0.31 21.58 9.72
CA ILE A 3 1.09 20.35 9.97
C ILE A 3 2.52 20.49 9.43
N ILE A 4 2.65 20.98 8.21
CA ILE A 4 3.95 21.16 7.52
C ILE A 4 4.82 22.19 8.27
N TYR A 5 4.20 23.28 8.72
CA TYR A 5 4.88 24.30 9.51
C TYR A 5 5.36 23.75 10.87
N LYS A 6 4.51 22.98 11.56
CA LYS A 6 4.86 22.32 12.83
C LYS A 6 5.93 21.22 12.68
N ALA A 7 6.12 20.67 11.49
CA ALA A 7 7.17 19.72 11.19
C ALA A 7 8.59 20.35 11.11
N GLY A 8 8.70 21.69 11.32
CA GLY A 8 10.00 22.38 11.32
C GLY A 8 10.62 22.57 9.95
N LEU A 9 9.84 22.45 8.87
CA LEU A 9 10.35 22.69 7.52
C LEU A 9 10.63 24.17 7.28
N ASN A 10 11.63 24.45 6.44
CA ASN A 10 11.99 25.79 6.06
C ASN A 10 10.78 26.52 5.43
N ILE A 11 10.63 27.82 5.75
CA ILE A 11 9.49 28.64 5.33
C ILE A 11 9.28 28.66 3.80
N TRP A 12 10.36 28.62 3.02
CA TRP A 12 10.23 28.58 1.57
C TRP A 12 9.60 27.26 1.07
N VAL A 13 9.86 26.11 1.73
CA VAL A 13 9.22 24.82 1.44
C VAL A 13 7.74 24.87 1.78
N VAL A 14 7.39 25.48 2.93
CA VAL A 14 6.00 25.69 3.35
C VAL A 14 5.26 26.53 2.32
N ASN A 15 5.85 27.64 1.88
CA ASN A 15 5.28 28.53 0.86
C ASN A 15 5.13 27.83 -0.50
N PHE A 16 6.11 27.03 -0.90
CA PHE A 16 6.02 26.22 -2.12
C PHE A 16 4.83 25.27 -2.07
N PHE A 17 4.67 24.48 -1.01
CA PHE A 17 3.53 23.58 -0.86
C PHE A 17 2.20 24.32 -0.77
N ASN A 18 2.19 25.48 -0.11
CA ASN A 18 1.00 26.32 -0.07
C ASN A 18 0.56 26.74 -1.47
N ASN A 19 1.47 27.28 -2.26
CA ASN A 19 1.19 27.68 -3.64
C ASN A 19 0.80 26.49 -4.52
N TYR A 20 1.40 25.32 -4.31
CA TYR A 20 1.06 24.08 -5.04
C TYR A 20 -0.36 23.59 -4.72
N LEU A 21 -0.87 23.81 -3.50
CA LEU A 21 -2.17 23.31 -3.05
C LEU A 21 -3.32 24.30 -3.23
N ILE A 22 -3.04 25.59 -3.35
CA ILE A 22 -4.06 26.66 -3.48
C ILE A 22 -4.49 26.82 -4.94
N ASN A 23 -5.75 27.20 -5.14
CA ASN A 23 -6.32 27.57 -6.43
C ASN A 23 -6.15 26.52 -7.54
N ARG A 24 -6.13 25.25 -7.19
CA ARG A 24 -6.04 24.17 -8.17
C ARG A 24 -7.32 24.10 -8.97
N LYS A 25 -7.14 23.99 -10.29
CA LYS A 25 -8.23 23.88 -11.25
C LYS A 25 -8.05 22.62 -12.08
N THR A 26 -9.13 22.01 -12.50
CA THR A 26 -9.13 20.86 -13.41
C THR A 26 -10.31 20.91 -14.36
N ASN A 27 -10.21 20.12 -15.43
CA ASN A 27 -11.30 19.83 -16.33
C ASN A 27 -11.18 18.37 -16.79
N TYR A 28 -12.25 17.78 -17.23
CA TYR A 28 -12.24 16.47 -17.86
C TYR A 28 -12.06 16.63 -19.37
N LEU A 29 -11.13 15.85 -19.92
CA LEU A 29 -10.91 15.74 -21.37
C LEU A 29 -11.30 14.33 -21.81
N TRP A 30 -12.21 14.23 -22.75
CA TRP A 30 -12.65 12.96 -23.34
C TRP A 30 -12.80 13.13 -24.83
N ASN A 31 -11.91 12.54 -25.60
CA ASN A 31 -11.83 12.75 -27.06
C ASN A 31 -11.78 14.26 -27.38
N ASN A 32 -12.79 14.78 -28.09
CA ASN A 32 -12.91 16.19 -28.45
C ASN A 32 -13.77 17.02 -27.47
N PHE A 33 -14.22 16.40 -26.36
CA PHE A 33 -15.01 17.08 -25.33
C PHE A 33 -14.10 17.55 -24.20
N SER A 34 -14.27 18.82 -23.80
CA SER A 34 -13.66 19.41 -22.61
C SER A 34 -14.75 19.92 -21.68
N SER A 35 -14.76 19.46 -20.44
CA SER A 35 -15.69 19.98 -19.45
C SER A 35 -15.36 21.43 -19.06
N PRO A 36 -16.30 22.19 -18.47
CA PRO A 36 -15.97 23.45 -17.79
C PRO A 36 -14.88 23.23 -16.72
N ILE A 37 -14.06 24.26 -16.52
CA ILE A 37 -13.03 24.26 -15.47
C ILE A 37 -13.69 24.37 -14.10
N PHE A 38 -13.32 23.50 -13.17
CA PHE A 38 -13.79 23.56 -11.79
C PHE A 38 -12.63 23.54 -10.79
N ASN A 39 -12.87 24.11 -9.60
CA ASN A 39 -11.86 24.22 -8.54
C ASN A 39 -11.75 22.91 -7.75
N ILE A 40 -10.52 22.52 -7.42
CA ILE A 40 -10.23 21.41 -6.52
C ILE A 40 -9.70 21.97 -5.20
N ASN A 41 -10.51 21.86 -4.15
CA ASN A 41 -10.16 22.40 -2.84
C ASN A 41 -9.65 21.32 -1.86
N VAL A 42 -9.76 20.05 -2.20
CA VAL A 42 -9.45 18.91 -1.31
C VAL A 42 -8.58 17.88 -2.02
N GLY A 43 -7.77 17.17 -1.24
CA GLY A 43 -6.93 16.08 -1.72
C GLY A 43 -5.62 16.54 -2.36
N VAL A 44 -4.81 15.60 -2.79
CA VAL A 44 -3.56 15.79 -3.53
C VAL A 44 -3.67 15.19 -4.92
N GLY A 45 -2.93 15.73 -5.89
CA GLY A 45 -2.98 15.25 -7.27
C GLY A 45 -2.51 13.80 -7.38
N GLN A 46 -3.34 12.90 -7.93
CA GLN A 46 -2.90 11.53 -8.19
C GLN A 46 -1.76 11.52 -9.21
N LYS A 47 -0.81 10.60 -9.05
CA LYS A 47 0.40 10.45 -9.89
C LYS A 47 1.35 11.68 -9.92
N SER A 48 1.17 12.65 -9.05
CA SER A 48 2.15 13.72 -8.87
C SER A 48 3.35 13.21 -8.06
N ALA A 49 4.57 13.58 -8.44
CA ALA A 49 5.78 13.23 -7.71
C ALA A 49 5.81 13.78 -6.26
N LEU A 50 5.05 14.85 -5.99
CA LEU A 50 4.94 15.47 -4.66
C LEU A 50 3.91 14.81 -3.76
N SER A 51 2.95 14.07 -4.32
CA SER A 51 1.84 13.49 -3.55
C SER A 51 2.26 12.49 -2.49
N PRO A 52 3.23 11.58 -2.72
CA PRO A 52 3.74 10.69 -1.68
C PRO A 52 4.35 11.44 -0.51
N ILE A 53 5.10 12.52 -0.78
CA ILE A 53 5.74 13.36 0.25
C ILE A 53 4.67 14.09 1.07
N LEU A 54 3.69 14.70 0.40
CA LEU A 54 2.59 15.41 1.07
C LEU A 54 1.73 14.46 1.90
N SER A 55 1.45 13.26 1.39
CA SER A 55 0.73 12.23 2.11
C SER A 55 1.49 11.79 3.37
N ALA A 56 2.79 11.52 3.25
CA ALA A 56 3.63 11.14 4.39
C ALA A 56 3.67 12.26 5.46
N LEU A 57 3.86 13.51 5.05
CA LEU A 57 3.85 14.65 5.98
C LEU A 57 2.48 14.83 6.67
N TYR A 58 1.38 14.56 5.97
CA TYR A 58 0.04 14.63 6.54
C TYR A 58 -0.23 13.51 7.54
N LEU A 59 0.24 12.29 7.25
CA LEU A 59 0.04 11.11 8.10
C LEU A 59 0.99 11.07 9.31
N LEU A 60 2.13 11.74 9.27
CA LEU A 60 3.14 11.68 10.34
C LEU A 60 2.58 12.01 11.74
N PRO A 61 1.83 13.12 11.96
CA PRO A 61 1.25 13.41 13.27
C PRO A 61 0.20 12.37 13.69
N PHE A 62 -0.57 11.87 12.74
CA PHE A 62 -1.53 10.80 12.98
C PHE A 62 -0.83 9.53 13.49
N LEU A 63 0.22 9.07 12.81
CA LEU A 63 0.98 7.88 13.20
C LEU A 63 1.62 8.04 14.59
N TYR A 64 2.17 9.22 14.88
CA TYR A 64 2.74 9.53 16.18
C TYR A 64 1.70 9.45 17.31
N ILE A 65 0.51 10.04 17.09
CA ILE A 65 -0.58 10.00 18.07
C ILE A 65 -1.07 8.55 18.23
N LEU A 66 -1.26 7.83 17.14
CA LEU A 66 -1.70 6.44 17.14
C LEU A 66 -0.74 5.55 17.95
N GLU A 67 0.56 5.65 17.68
CA GLU A 67 1.58 4.88 18.41
C GLU A 67 1.56 5.20 19.92
N LYS A 68 1.44 6.49 20.27
CA LYS A 68 1.32 6.93 21.66
C LYS A 68 0.06 6.37 22.34
N CYS A 69 -1.08 6.39 21.66
CA CYS A 69 -2.33 5.82 22.18
C CYS A 69 -2.21 4.31 22.44
N LEU A 70 -1.64 3.56 21.50
CA LEU A 70 -1.46 2.11 21.66
C LEU A 70 -0.47 1.76 22.76
N LYS A 71 0.62 2.51 22.91
CA LYS A 71 1.55 2.36 24.04
C LYS A 71 0.87 2.61 25.38
N ASN A 72 0.05 3.65 25.47
CA ASN A 72 -0.69 3.96 26.70
C ASN A 72 -1.69 2.86 27.07
N LEU A 73 -2.33 2.25 26.08
CA LEU A 73 -3.25 1.12 26.23
C LEU A 73 -2.53 -0.22 26.45
N LYS A 74 -1.18 -0.23 26.41
CA LYS A 74 -0.34 -1.43 26.52
C LYS A 74 -0.71 -2.52 25.49
N VAL A 75 -1.12 -2.11 24.30
CA VAL A 75 -1.45 -3.03 23.21
C VAL A 75 -0.16 -3.38 22.44
N PRO A 76 0.28 -4.65 22.41
CA PRO A 76 1.53 -5.07 21.77
C PRO A 76 1.34 -5.20 20.25
N VAL A 77 1.26 -4.07 19.57
CA VAL A 77 1.10 -3.99 18.10
C VAL A 77 2.15 -3.05 17.54
N SER A 78 2.85 -3.51 16.50
CA SER A 78 3.73 -2.68 15.70
C SER A 78 2.97 -2.11 14.51
N ILE A 79 3.28 -0.87 14.14
CA ILE A 79 2.65 -0.16 13.02
C ILE A 79 3.71 0.10 11.97
N ILE A 80 3.41 -0.25 10.72
CA ILE A 80 4.20 0.10 9.55
C ILE A 80 3.27 0.84 8.58
N SER A 81 3.74 1.93 8.00
CA SER A 81 2.99 2.69 6.99
C SER A 81 3.85 2.89 5.76
N PHE A 82 3.26 2.70 4.60
CA PHE A 82 3.85 3.00 3.32
C PHE A 82 2.87 3.84 2.49
N ILE A 83 3.09 5.15 2.48
CA ILE A 83 2.21 6.17 1.87
C ILE A 83 0.81 6.08 2.46
N ASP A 84 -0.15 5.49 1.75
CA ASP A 84 -1.55 5.30 2.13
C ASP A 84 -1.85 3.90 2.70
N ASP A 85 -0.94 2.95 2.50
CA ASP A 85 -1.07 1.59 3.04
C ASP A 85 -0.57 1.51 4.49
N GLY A 86 -1.43 1.09 5.40
CA GLY A 86 -1.10 0.86 6.81
C GLY A 86 -1.11 -0.63 7.16
N LEU A 87 -0.13 -1.07 7.93
CA LEU A 87 0.01 -2.44 8.40
C LEU A 87 0.13 -2.48 9.91
N PHE A 88 -0.72 -3.28 10.56
CA PHE A 88 -0.63 -3.63 11.97
C PHE A 88 -0.09 -5.04 12.16
N ILE A 89 0.93 -5.19 12.96
CA ILE A 89 1.56 -6.47 13.25
C ILE A 89 1.41 -6.76 14.74
N SER A 90 0.73 -7.86 15.07
CA SER A 90 0.61 -8.37 16.44
C SER A 90 1.30 -9.71 16.55
N GLN A 91 2.17 -9.86 17.55
CA GLN A 91 2.89 -11.09 17.84
C GLN A 91 2.55 -11.57 19.24
N ASN A 92 1.79 -12.66 19.34
CA ASN A 92 1.33 -13.23 20.59
C ASN A 92 1.37 -14.77 20.56
N LYS A 93 1.15 -15.38 21.74
CA LYS A 93 1.12 -16.84 21.91
C LYS A 93 -0.08 -17.51 21.23
N SER A 94 -1.20 -16.80 21.07
CA SER A 94 -2.40 -17.31 20.41
C SER A 94 -2.95 -16.30 19.39
N PHE A 95 -3.65 -16.80 18.38
CA PHE A 95 -4.32 -15.96 17.38
C PHE A 95 -5.48 -15.15 17.99
N GLU A 96 -6.15 -15.66 19.01
CA GLU A 96 -7.24 -14.96 19.71
C GLU A 96 -6.74 -13.67 20.37
N ILE A 97 -5.62 -13.75 21.10
CA ILE A 97 -4.99 -12.59 21.71
C ILE A 97 -4.51 -11.62 20.63
N SER A 98 -3.89 -12.12 19.54
CA SER A 98 -3.45 -11.29 18.42
C SER A 98 -4.64 -10.56 17.78
N ASN A 99 -5.73 -11.27 17.53
CA ASN A 99 -6.94 -10.69 16.96
C ASN A 99 -7.56 -9.62 17.86
N SER A 100 -7.59 -9.85 19.18
CA SER A 100 -8.07 -8.85 20.15
C SER A 100 -7.21 -7.59 20.14
N CYS A 101 -5.89 -7.75 20.07
CA CYS A 101 -4.95 -6.63 19.95
C CYS A 101 -5.13 -5.86 18.63
N LEU A 102 -5.27 -6.57 17.51
CA LEU A 102 -5.51 -5.95 16.21
C LEU A 102 -6.85 -5.22 16.16
N PHE A 103 -7.89 -5.81 16.76
CA PHE A 103 -9.21 -5.18 16.87
C PHE A 103 -9.17 -3.89 17.68
N CYS A 104 -8.52 -3.90 18.86
CA CYS A 104 -8.32 -2.70 19.67
C CYS A 104 -7.57 -1.62 18.89
N SER A 105 -6.47 -1.98 18.22
CA SER A 105 -5.66 -1.06 17.41
C SER A 105 -6.45 -0.45 16.26
N TYR A 106 -7.27 -1.26 15.59
CA TYR A 106 -8.12 -0.81 14.50
C TYR A 106 -9.16 0.21 14.95
N ASN A 107 -9.84 -0.04 16.09
CA ASN A 107 -10.81 0.90 16.65
C ASN A 107 -10.16 2.24 17.05
N VAL A 108 -8.97 2.20 17.64
CA VAL A 108 -8.22 3.42 17.96
C VAL A 108 -7.86 4.17 16.70
N MET A 109 -7.38 3.45 15.67
CA MET A 109 -7.01 4.01 14.37
C MET A 109 -8.20 4.69 13.69
N THR A 110 -9.35 4.02 13.56
CA THR A 110 -10.53 4.57 12.89
C THR A 110 -11.07 5.82 13.59
N ASN A 111 -11.11 5.81 14.92
CA ASN A 111 -11.50 6.98 15.70
C ASN A 111 -10.56 8.18 15.49
N LEU A 112 -9.27 7.92 15.33
CA LEU A 112 -8.30 8.97 15.04
C LEU A 112 -8.40 9.44 13.58
N LEU A 113 -8.52 8.53 12.59
CA LEU A 113 -8.66 8.88 11.18
C LEU A 113 -9.83 9.82 10.92
N ASN A 114 -10.99 9.56 11.56
CA ASN A 114 -12.15 10.43 11.47
C ASN A 114 -11.84 11.87 11.91
N LYS A 115 -10.98 12.06 12.93
CA LYS A 115 -10.54 13.40 13.37
C LYS A 115 -9.61 14.08 12.35
N PHE A 116 -8.91 13.29 11.52
CA PHE A 116 -8.06 13.78 10.44
C PHE A 116 -8.81 13.91 9.10
N GLY A 117 -10.11 13.62 9.06
CA GLY A 117 -10.91 13.65 7.84
C GLY A 117 -10.53 12.55 6.85
N LEU A 118 -9.99 11.43 7.35
CA LEU A 118 -9.61 10.25 6.57
C LEU A 118 -10.56 9.09 6.88
N VAL A 119 -10.78 8.25 5.88
CA VAL A 119 -11.65 7.07 5.99
C VAL A 119 -10.89 5.83 5.53
N VAL A 120 -11.12 4.69 6.21
CA VAL A 120 -10.55 3.40 5.83
C VAL A 120 -11.38 2.79 4.70
N GLU A 121 -10.72 2.30 3.67
CA GLU A 121 -11.34 1.50 2.60
C GLU A 121 -11.50 0.05 3.07
N TYR A 122 -12.69 -0.29 3.54
CA TYR A 122 -12.98 -1.62 4.11
C TYR A 122 -12.83 -2.76 3.13
N SER A 123 -13.18 -2.52 1.87
CA SER A 123 -13.08 -3.54 0.81
C SER A 123 -11.64 -4.01 0.57
N LYS A 124 -10.66 -3.19 0.94
CA LYS A 124 -9.22 -3.47 0.82
C LYS A 124 -8.57 -3.91 2.14
N THR A 125 -9.31 -3.85 3.24
CA THR A 125 -8.78 -4.26 4.54
C THR A 125 -8.72 -5.78 4.62
N GLU A 126 -7.56 -6.33 4.93
CA GLU A 126 -7.30 -7.75 4.95
C GLU A 126 -6.65 -8.18 6.26
N VAL A 127 -6.94 -9.41 6.69
CA VAL A 127 -6.30 -10.05 7.84
C VAL A 127 -5.52 -11.24 7.34
N PHE A 128 -4.31 -11.41 7.89
CA PHE A 128 -3.44 -12.52 7.56
C PHE A 128 -2.77 -13.09 8.81
N HIS A 129 -2.71 -14.42 8.91
CA HIS A 129 -2.09 -15.12 10.02
C HIS A 129 -0.81 -15.84 9.56
N PHE A 130 0.32 -15.47 10.12
CA PHE A 130 1.57 -16.22 9.97
C PHE A 130 1.67 -17.31 11.02
N SER A 131 2.06 -18.51 10.64
CA SER A 131 2.31 -19.61 11.58
C SER A 131 3.26 -20.64 10.97
N ARG A 132 4.22 -21.08 11.76
CA ARG A 132 5.12 -22.20 11.40
C ARG A 132 4.52 -23.56 11.69
N SER A 133 3.37 -23.64 12.37
CA SER A 133 2.70 -24.90 12.69
C SER A 133 2.32 -25.68 11.43
N HIS A 134 2.50 -26.99 11.47
CA HIS A 134 2.13 -27.93 10.40
C HIS A 134 0.67 -28.41 10.50
N GLY A 135 0.00 -28.16 11.63
CA GLY A 135 -1.38 -28.59 11.88
C GLY A 135 -2.42 -27.90 10.99
N PRO A 136 -3.64 -28.42 10.96
CA PRO A 136 -4.74 -27.79 10.25
C PRO A 136 -4.94 -26.36 10.79
N PHE A 137 -5.09 -25.45 9.87
CA PHE A 137 -5.30 -24.04 10.19
C PHE A 137 -6.79 -23.73 10.21
N ASN A 138 -7.31 -23.50 11.38
CA ASN A 138 -8.67 -22.99 11.55
C ASN A 138 -8.57 -21.60 12.18
N PRO A 139 -8.47 -20.54 11.35
CA PRO A 139 -8.38 -19.18 11.87
C PRO A 139 -9.70 -18.75 12.47
N SER A 140 -9.66 -18.22 13.69
CA SER A 140 -10.83 -17.51 14.22
C SER A 140 -11.08 -16.24 13.41
N PRO A 141 -12.33 -15.96 13.02
CA PRO A 141 -12.66 -14.73 12.32
C PRO A 141 -12.33 -13.51 13.18
N LEU A 142 -11.83 -12.45 12.57
CA LEU A 142 -11.68 -11.16 13.23
C LEU A 142 -12.93 -10.33 12.96
N ASN A 143 -13.76 -10.16 13.99
CA ASN A 143 -14.91 -9.25 13.91
C ASN A 143 -14.39 -7.82 14.10
N LEU A 144 -14.21 -7.08 13.02
CA LEU A 144 -14.04 -5.65 13.07
C LEU A 144 -15.43 -5.03 13.22
N SER A 145 -15.88 -4.86 14.46
CA SER A 145 -17.13 -4.17 14.72
C SER A 145 -16.95 -2.66 14.55
N LEU A 146 -17.02 -2.23 13.34
CA LEU A 146 -17.60 -0.92 13.09
C LEU A 146 -19.11 -1.15 13.09
N LEU A 147 -19.85 -0.38 13.76
CA LEU A 147 -21.29 -0.41 13.96
C LEU A 147 -22.10 -1.31 12.97
N ASP A 148 -21.56 -1.63 11.80
CA ASP A 148 -22.05 -2.54 10.76
C ASP A 148 -20.90 -3.14 9.91
N GLY A 149 -19.71 -3.37 10.49
CA GLY A 149 -18.54 -3.79 9.73
C GLY A 149 -18.55 -5.26 9.35
N PRO A 150 -17.97 -5.62 8.19
CA PRO A 150 -17.86 -7.00 7.77
C PRO A 150 -16.94 -7.80 8.69
N THR A 151 -17.26 -9.07 8.90
CA THR A 151 -16.37 -10.03 9.54
C THR A 151 -15.20 -10.33 8.58
N LEU A 152 -13.98 -10.02 8.98
CA LEU A 152 -12.80 -10.35 8.21
C LEU A 152 -12.33 -11.77 8.57
N THR A 153 -12.17 -12.60 7.54
CA THR A 153 -11.57 -13.92 7.67
C THR A 153 -10.13 -13.88 7.17
N PRO A 154 -9.18 -14.50 7.91
CA PRO A 154 -7.80 -14.56 7.48
C PRO A 154 -7.63 -15.26 6.14
N LYS A 155 -6.89 -14.66 5.22
CA LYS A 155 -6.61 -15.20 3.89
C LYS A 155 -5.49 -16.23 3.92
N ASN A 156 -5.46 -17.13 2.92
CA ASN A 156 -4.40 -18.13 2.74
C ASN A 156 -3.13 -17.55 2.11
N SER A 157 -3.28 -16.50 1.31
CA SER A 157 -2.20 -15.73 0.71
C SER A 157 -2.49 -14.24 0.82
N TRP A 158 -1.46 -13.46 0.99
CA TRP A 158 -1.55 -12.02 1.16
C TRP A 158 -0.57 -11.31 0.24
N LYS A 159 -1.06 -10.33 -0.51
CA LYS A 159 -0.24 -9.51 -1.39
C LYS A 159 -0.05 -8.13 -0.76
N TYR A 160 1.19 -7.78 -0.43
CA TYR A 160 1.56 -6.49 0.11
C TYR A 160 2.76 -5.90 -0.62
N LEU A 161 2.66 -4.67 -1.10
CA LEU A 161 3.70 -3.98 -1.87
C LEU A 161 4.28 -4.82 -3.02
N GLY A 162 3.43 -5.61 -3.67
CA GLY A 162 3.87 -6.51 -4.75
C GLY A 162 4.38 -7.87 -4.32
N PHE A 163 4.70 -8.07 -3.03
CA PHE A 163 5.08 -9.39 -2.51
C PHE A 163 3.86 -10.25 -2.24
N ILE A 164 3.97 -11.54 -2.54
CA ILE A 164 2.93 -12.53 -2.22
C ILE A 164 3.47 -13.37 -1.06
N PHE A 165 2.84 -13.20 0.10
CA PHE A 165 3.16 -13.93 1.32
C PHE A 165 2.24 -15.15 1.45
N ASN A 166 2.79 -16.24 1.90
CA ASN A 166 2.05 -17.38 2.39
C ASN A 166 2.26 -17.52 3.91
N ARG A 167 1.40 -18.28 4.56
CA ARG A 167 1.39 -18.48 6.01
C ARG A 167 2.76 -18.90 6.60
N LYS A 168 3.53 -19.70 5.86
CA LYS A 168 4.83 -20.26 6.28
C LYS A 168 6.03 -19.42 5.85
N LEU A 169 5.81 -18.33 5.12
CA LEU A 169 6.87 -17.49 4.53
C LEU A 169 7.86 -18.27 3.64
N THR A 170 7.35 -19.23 2.87
CA THR A 170 8.18 -20.00 1.91
C THR A 170 8.34 -19.30 0.56
N PHE A 171 7.60 -18.23 0.31
CA PHE A 171 7.62 -17.44 -0.92
C PHE A 171 7.35 -18.22 -2.22
N TYR A 172 6.95 -19.49 -2.15
CA TYR A 172 6.71 -20.33 -3.32
C TYR A 172 5.70 -19.68 -4.30
N GLN A 173 4.58 -19.19 -3.78
CA GLN A 173 3.56 -18.54 -4.60
C GLN A 173 4.06 -17.23 -5.25
N HIS A 174 4.95 -16.52 -4.58
CA HIS A 174 5.60 -15.33 -5.11
C HIS A 174 6.50 -15.68 -6.30
N ILE A 175 7.36 -16.67 -6.13
CA ILE A 175 8.28 -17.15 -7.17
C ILE A 175 7.49 -17.65 -8.38
N ASP A 176 6.47 -18.48 -8.16
CA ASP A 176 5.62 -19.01 -9.24
C ASP A 176 4.93 -17.89 -10.03
N PHE A 177 4.32 -16.93 -9.33
CA PHE A 177 3.66 -15.79 -9.96
C PHE A 177 4.60 -14.97 -10.85
N TYR A 178 5.78 -14.60 -10.35
CA TYR A 178 6.71 -13.77 -11.11
C TYR A 178 7.43 -14.56 -12.20
N SER A 179 7.72 -15.83 -12.00
CA SER A 179 8.28 -16.72 -13.04
C SER A 179 7.31 -16.88 -14.22
N ASN A 180 6.04 -17.13 -13.94
CA ASN A 180 5.01 -17.23 -14.98
C ASN A 180 4.86 -15.92 -15.76
N ARG A 181 4.90 -14.79 -15.06
CA ARG A 181 4.85 -13.45 -15.70
C ARG A 181 6.07 -13.19 -16.57
N ALA A 182 7.26 -13.56 -16.11
CA ALA A 182 8.48 -13.44 -16.90
C ALA A 182 8.45 -14.34 -18.14
N LEU A 183 7.96 -15.59 -18.03
CA LEU A 183 7.79 -16.50 -19.17
C LEU A 183 6.85 -15.93 -20.24
N LEU A 184 5.76 -15.29 -19.84
CA LEU A 184 4.86 -14.62 -20.80
C LEU A 184 5.59 -13.52 -21.58
N LEU A 185 6.41 -12.71 -20.90
CA LEU A 185 7.20 -11.66 -21.58
C LEU A 185 8.24 -12.25 -22.51
N VAL A 186 8.92 -13.34 -22.14
CA VAL A 186 9.85 -14.04 -23.03
C VAL A 186 9.13 -14.53 -24.30
N LYS A 187 7.92 -15.08 -24.16
CA LYS A 187 7.09 -15.48 -25.30
C LYS A 187 6.73 -14.29 -26.19
N CYS A 188 6.36 -13.15 -25.60
CA CYS A 188 6.09 -11.94 -26.35
C CYS A 188 7.33 -11.41 -27.10
N MET A 189 8.53 -11.52 -26.52
CA MET A 189 9.77 -11.14 -27.20
C MET A 189 10.04 -11.93 -28.49
N LYS A 190 9.62 -13.20 -28.57
CA LYS A 190 9.72 -14.00 -29.79
C LYS A 190 8.92 -13.41 -30.93
N LEU A 191 7.76 -12.81 -30.62
CA LEU A 191 6.91 -12.15 -31.64
C LEU A 191 7.57 -10.89 -32.22
N LEU A 192 8.37 -10.17 -31.41
CA LEU A 192 9.10 -8.97 -31.86
C LEU A 192 10.32 -9.28 -32.73
N GLY A 193 10.74 -10.53 -32.79
CA GLY A 193 11.97 -10.94 -33.48
C GLY A 193 11.79 -11.65 -34.81
N ASN A 194 10.57 -11.82 -35.29
CA ASN A 194 10.26 -12.77 -36.39
C ASN A 194 10.12 -12.13 -37.75
N SER A 195 10.42 -10.84 -37.94
CA SER A 195 10.33 -10.20 -39.21
C SER A 195 11.69 -9.72 -39.71
N LEU A 196 11.83 -9.58 -41.01
CA LEU A 196 12.98 -8.93 -41.67
C LEU A 196 13.26 -7.52 -41.12
N HIS A 197 12.27 -6.92 -40.44
CA HIS A 197 12.33 -5.59 -39.83
C HIS A 197 12.20 -5.67 -38.27
N GLY A 198 12.47 -6.82 -37.66
CA GLY A 198 12.40 -6.99 -36.18
C GLY A 198 13.52 -6.27 -35.44
N ILE A 199 13.35 -6.19 -34.11
CA ILE A 199 14.35 -5.59 -33.23
C ILE A 199 15.69 -6.36 -33.30
N ILE A 200 16.80 -5.62 -33.30
CA ILE A 200 18.16 -6.17 -33.35
C ILE A 200 18.53 -6.85 -32.02
N SER A 201 19.55 -7.71 -32.03
CA SER A 201 20.00 -8.49 -30.86
C SER A 201 20.32 -7.62 -29.65
N LEU A 202 20.92 -6.46 -29.86
CA LEU A 202 21.25 -5.51 -28.77
C LEU A 202 19.98 -4.99 -28.08
N GLN A 203 18.95 -4.64 -28.85
CA GLN A 203 17.66 -4.18 -28.31
C GLN A 203 16.93 -5.31 -27.59
N LYS A 204 16.99 -6.55 -28.08
CA LYS A 204 16.45 -7.73 -27.39
C LYS A 204 17.15 -7.94 -26.04
N HIS A 205 18.48 -7.81 -26.00
CA HIS A 205 19.25 -7.93 -24.77
C HIS A 205 18.88 -6.83 -23.78
N LEU A 206 18.70 -5.59 -24.25
CA LEU A 206 18.25 -4.49 -23.40
C LEU A 206 16.85 -4.74 -22.82
N LEU A 207 15.90 -5.18 -23.62
CA LEU A 207 14.56 -5.54 -23.18
C LEU A 207 14.59 -6.69 -22.16
N TYR A 208 15.42 -7.71 -22.41
CA TYR A 208 15.60 -8.80 -21.46
C TYR A 208 16.08 -8.29 -20.09
N ARG A 209 17.11 -7.45 -20.07
CA ARG A 209 17.66 -6.90 -18.83
C ARG A 209 16.69 -5.96 -18.12
N CYS A 210 16.06 -5.05 -18.86
CA CYS A 210 15.21 -4.02 -18.24
C CYS A 210 13.83 -4.54 -17.84
N CYS A 211 13.26 -5.50 -18.58
CA CYS A 211 11.90 -5.97 -18.31
C CYS A 211 11.88 -7.34 -17.65
N ILE A 212 12.56 -8.34 -18.24
CA ILE A 212 12.44 -9.72 -17.77
C ILE A 212 13.19 -9.94 -16.48
N LEU A 213 14.47 -9.54 -16.41
CA LEU A 213 15.26 -9.69 -15.18
C LEU A 213 14.65 -8.90 -14.02
N SER A 214 14.19 -7.68 -14.26
CA SER A 214 13.57 -6.87 -13.21
C SER A 214 12.32 -7.51 -12.62
N ILE A 215 11.53 -8.20 -13.44
CA ILE A 215 10.34 -8.93 -12.96
C ILE A 215 10.75 -10.23 -12.26
N THR A 216 11.67 -11.00 -12.86
CA THR A 216 12.09 -12.30 -12.29
C THR A 216 12.78 -12.14 -10.95
N LEU A 217 13.60 -11.10 -10.81
CA LEU A 217 14.38 -10.83 -9.59
C LEU A 217 13.63 -9.95 -8.58
N TYR A 218 12.34 -9.65 -8.83
CA TYR A 218 11.57 -8.85 -7.89
C TYR A 218 11.47 -9.53 -6.54
N GLY A 219 12.06 -8.91 -5.51
CA GLY A 219 12.09 -9.45 -4.16
C GLY A 219 13.17 -10.49 -3.89
N PHE A 220 14.10 -10.72 -4.82
CA PHE A 220 15.18 -11.69 -4.63
C PHE A 220 16.12 -11.37 -3.44
N GLN A 221 16.10 -10.13 -2.96
CA GLN A 221 16.95 -9.69 -1.83
C GLN A 221 16.34 -9.99 -0.44
N LEU A 222 15.13 -10.59 -0.37
CA LEU A 222 14.48 -11.02 0.86
C LEU A 222 14.77 -12.49 1.15
#